data_47176c228de616fa9e5c6347ede142f4
#
_entry.id   47176c228de616fa9e5c6347ede142f4
#
_cell.length_a   1.000
_cell.length_b   1.000
_cell.length_c   1.000
_cell.angle_alpha   90.00
_cell.angle_beta   90.00
_cell.angle_gamma   90.00
#
_symmetry.space_group_name_H-M   'P 1'
#
loop_
_entity.id
_entity.type
_entity.pdbx_description
1 polymer ?
#
loop_
_entity_poly.entity_id
_entity_poly.type
_entity_poly.pdbx_seq_one_letter_code
_entity_poly.pdbx_strand_id
1 'polypeptide(L)'
;MTRVRQSLNRLSYLYYKAKESDEALDTESQNAVETLEKVVKAIYELQKKPPGDANSFFNLAGYHGEPFQGQGTTDPNWWGGYCHHANVLFPTWHRMYLLRYEDAMRTVPGCEDVALPFWDECELDQDKKPMPIPEVLTREKFRLDGQDIPNPLFSYKLQKELKHEVDGAAHRYSKPLDYQTVRYPRSGLVGNAWDRLATRSQNADYAHHDWCTILLNRNVSSWLQGNIKITPDGIKETRIADTTSVLGRYNYCLDASTYTIFSNVTSQKNAPIDIFPSPTSLESPHNAIHLAVGGFYQPGAYNANEIPGANGDMGDNETASFDPIFFFHHCFVDYVFWLWQRRHGSTTKLEIDPNDPGAVLQEGVGNMPPKTKLSMDTDLQPFKKTAQLYWKSKDLVNIEEIEGNHGYKYGPGSLDHLASPRKPVASPIRGPEKGDDKVKKVKKITVNRAVHRGSFVIRMFAKPPGKRELIEIGREPVLSRWDVEECDNCRDKLDVHLLVPLTGGMLDYLGGDDRGEKITYLGAVQAYGQMDFTANLQDMVHDAAAENLQDVHPSAVKLVQDVALPLR
;
A
#
# COMPACT_ATOMS: atom_id res chain seq x y z
N MET A 1 4.19 5.42 31.56
CA MET A 1 3.70 4.09 31.09
C MET A 1 4.09 3.93 29.62
N THR A 2 4.52 2.75 29.22
CA THR A 2 4.80 2.47 27.81
C THR A 2 3.47 2.39 27.06
N ARG A 3 3.31 3.16 25.99
CA ARG A 3 2.10 3.19 25.16
C ARG A 3 1.98 1.91 24.34
N VAL A 4 0.76 1.47 24.10
CA VAL A 4 0.47 0.24 23.34
C VAL A 4 -0.38 0.57 22.13
N ARG A 5 0.16 0.33 20.93
CA ARG A 5 -0.58 0.36 19.67
C ARG A 5 -1.39 -0.93 19.56
N GLN A 6 -2.69 -0.83 19.66
CA GLN A 6 -3.61 -1.97 19.66
C GLN A 6 -4.16 -2.24 18.25
N SER A 7 -4.70 -3.47 18.03
CA SER A 7 -5.44 -3.77 16.80
C SER A 7 -6.71 -2.94 16.71
N LEU A 8 -6.86 -2.14 15.64
CA LEU A 8 -8.08 -1.37 15.38
C LEU A 8 -9.27 -2.29 15.09
N ASN A 9 -9.04 -3.47 14.50
CA ASN A 9 -10.07 -4.47 14.25
C ASN A 9 -10.72 -4.89 15.58
N ARG A 10 -9.89 -5.20 16.58
CA ARG A 10 -10.36 -5.60 17.92
C ARG A 10 -11.06 -4.44 18.62
N LEU A 11 -10.48 -3.25 18.62
CA LEU A 11 -11.08 -2.06 19.24
C LEU A 11 -12.44 -1.71 18.62
N SER A 12 -12.52 -1.72 17.28
CA SER A 12 -13.74 -1.44 16.55
C SER A 12 -14.84 -2.46 16.87
N TYR A 13 -14.49 -3.76 16.82
CA TYR A 13 -15.43 -4.82 17.15
C TYR A 13 -16.00 -4.68 18.57
N LEU A 14 -15.14 -4.51 19.57
CA LEU A 14 -15.57 -4.37 20.97
C LEU A 14 -16.38 -3.10 21.20
N TYR A 15 -16.01 -2.00 20.54
CA TYR A 15 -16.75 -0.75 20.65
C TYR A 15 -18.19 -0.90 20.14
N TYR A 16 -18.41 -1.40 18.92
CA TYR A 16 -19.77 -1.54 18.39
C TYR A 16 -20.58 -2.59 19.13
N LYS A 17 -19.97 -3.72 19.49
CA LYS A 17 -20.61 -4.71 20.35
C LYS A 17 -21.08 -4.10 21.68
N ALA A 18 -20.24 -3.27 22.31
CA ALA A 18 -20.58 -2.59 23.56
C ALA A 18 -21.74 -1.58 23.40
N LYS A 19 -21.81 -0.89 22.24
CA LYS A 19 -22.88 0.10 21.96
C LYS A 19 -24.21 -0.55 21.56
N GLU A 20 -24.19 -1.80 21.12
CA GLU A 20 -25.39 -2.58 20.75
C GLU A 20 -25.95 -3.44 21.93
N SER A 21 -25.18 -3.55 23.01
CA SER A 21 -25.57 -4.36 24.18
C SER A 21 -26.14 -3.50 25.28
N ASP A 22 -27.24 -3.96 25.90
CA ASP A 22 -27.81 -3.39 27.12
C ASP A 22 -27.14 -3.99 28.38
N GLU A 23 -26.23 -4.95 28.25
CA GLU A 23 -25.57 -5.61 29.37
C GLU A 23 -24.39 -4.76 29.91
N ALA A 24 -24.04 -5.00 31.18
CA ALA A 24 -22.85 -4.38 31.76
C ALA A 24 -21.59 -4.85 31.02
N LEU A 25 -20.77 -3.90 30.59
CA LEU A 25 -19.54 -4.19 29.86
C LEU A 25 -18.50 -4.85 30.76
N ASP A 26 -17.82 -5.85 30.24
CA ASP A 26 -16.59 -6.37 30.85
C ASP A 26 -15.43 -5.35 30.77
N THR A 27 -14.38 -5.59 31.53
CA THR A 27 -13.22 -4.68 31.60
C THR A 27 -12.52 -4.49 30.25
N GLU A 28 -12.47 -5.54 29.40
CA GLU A 28 -11.85 -5.45 28.09
C GLU A 28 -12.65 -4.53 27.17
N SER A 29 -13.97 -4.70 27.13
CA SER A 29 -14.88 -3.86 26.35
C SER A 29 -14.88 -2.40 26.84
N GLN A 30 -14.84 -2.17 28.15
CA GLN A 30 -14.73 -0.82 28.72
C GLN A 30 -13.43 -0.13 28.26
N ASN A 31 -12.29 -0.81 28.37
CA ASN A 31 -10.99 -0.30 27.94
C ASN A 31 -10.95 -0.03 26.43
N ALA A 32 -11.57 -0.90 25.63
CA ALA A 32 -11.62 -0.72 24.18
C ALA A 32 -12.45 0.50 23.79
N VAL A 33 -13.61 0.70 24.43
CA VAL A 33 -14.45 1.88 24.23
C VAL A 33 -13.69 3.15 24.58
N GLU A 34 -13.09 3.22 25.77
CA GLU A 34 -12.32 4.38 26.21
C GLU A 34 -11.15 4.68 25.26
N THR A 35 -10.40 3.65 24.87
CA THR A 35 -9.26 3.80 23.96
C THR A 35 -9.71 4.35 22.61
N LEU A 36 -10.76 3.76 22.01
CA LEU A 36 -11.23 4.18 20.69
C LEU A 36 -11.84 5.58 20.71
N GLU A 37 -12.63 5.92 21.77
CA GLU A 37 -13.18 7.26 21.94
C GLU A 37 -12.06 8.32 22.07
N LYS A 38 -10.98 8.04 22.83
CA LYS A 38 -9.81 8.94 22.89
C LYS A 38 -9.13 9.11 21.54
N VAL A 39 -8.93 8.04 20.77
CA VAL A 39 -8.34 8.11 19.42
C VAL A 39 -9.20 8.95 18.49
N VAL A 40 -10.52 8.69 18.46
CA VAL A 40 -11.46 9.45 17.62
C VAL A 40 -11.51 10.90 18.04
N LYS A 41 -11.60 11.19 19.36
CA LYS A 41 -11.57 12.56 19.91
C LYS A 41 -10.32 13.31 19.49
N ALA A 42 -9.15 12.68 19.65
CA ALA A 42 -7.88 13.32 19.29
C ALA A 42 -7.87 13.71 17.80
N ILE A 43 -8.20 12.77 16.89
CA ILE A 43 -8.21 13.04 15.45
C ILE A 43 -9.27 14.08 15.08
N TYR A 44 -10.46 14.03 15.69
CA TYR A 44 -11.52 15.00 15.48
C TYR A 44 -11.06 16.42 15.83
N GLU A 45 -10.37 16.60 16.96
CA GLU A 45 -9.84 17.89 17.35
C GLU A 45 -8.68 18.36 16.45
N LEU A 46 -7.81 17.45 15.97
CA LEU A 46 -6.78 17.81 14.98
C LEU A 46 -7.39 18.26 13.65
N GLN A 47 -8.49 17.64 13.22
CA GLN A 47 -9.20 18.02 11.97
C GLN A 47 -9.89 19.39 12.08
N LYS A 48 -10.21 19.86 13.28
CA LYS A 48 -10.79 21.20 13.52
C LYS A 48 -9.75 22.31 13.57
N LYS A 49 -8.48 21.98 13.83
CA LYS A 49 -7.43 23.00 13.91
C LYS A 49 -7.24 23.71 12.59
N PRO A 50 -6.96 25.02 12.58
CA PRO A 50 -6.67 25.75 11.35
C PRO A 50 -5.52 25.12 10.57
N PRO A 51 -5.54 25.12 9.23
CA PRO A 51 -4.48 24.50 8.39
C PRO A 51 -3.07 24.99 8.68
N GLY A 52 -2.90 26.20 9.20
CA GLY A 52 -1.60 26.76 9.61
C GLY A 52 -1.10 26.32 10.98
N ASP A 53 -1.91 25.63 11.78
CA ASP A 53 -1.46 25.05 13.06
C ASP A 53 -0.56 23.85 12.78
N ALA A 54 0.62 23.80 13.41
CA ALA A 54 1.58 22.72 13.24
C ALA A 54 1.04 21.33 13.66
N ASN A 55 0.00 21.29 14.49
CA ASN A 55 -0.69 20.09 14.93
C ASN A 55 -2.05 19.89 14.24
N SER A 56 -2.39 20.67 13.20
CA SER A 56 -3.60 20.42 12.43
C SER A 56 -3.45 19.15 11.59
N PHE A 57 -4.56 18.45 11.38
CA PHE A 57 -4.58 17.30 10.47
C PHE A 57 -4.09 17.69 9.07
N PHE A 58 -4.52 18.86 8.56
CA PHE A 58 -4.11 19.38 7.27
C PHE A 58 -2.59 19.51 7.14
N ASN A 59 -1.95 20.15 8.14
CA ASN A 59 -0.50 20.36 8.11
C ASN A 59 0.26 19.02 8.22
N LEU A 60 -0.20 18.13 9.10
CA LEU A 60 0.42 16.81 9.28
C LEU A 60 0.30 15.95 8.02
N ALA A 61 -0.88 15.87 7.41
CA ALA A 61 -1.09 15.16 6.16
C ALA A 61 -0.21 15.72 5.04
N GLY A 62 -0.06 17.04 4.97
CA GLY A 62 0.77 17.70 3.96
C GLY A 62 2.27 17.39 4.02
N TYR A 63 2.77 16.71 5.05
CA TYR A 63 4.18 16.26 5.05
C TYR A 63 4.43 15.13 4.07
N HIS A 64 3.44 14.30 3.77
CA HIS A 64 3.60 13.16 2.86
C HIS A 64 3.69 13.59 1.39
N GLY A 65 2.73 14.38 0.93
CA GLY A 65 2.64 14.81 -0.46
C GLY A 65 2.27 16.28 -0.57
N GLU A 66 1.11 16.59 -1.17
CA GLU A 66 0.62 17.96 -1.28
C GLU A 66 0.24 18.53 0.11
N PRO A 67 0.38 19.81 0.27
CA PRO A 67 0.77 20.87 -0.66
C PRO A 67 2.29 21.02 -0.86
N PHE A 68 3.05 19.95 -0.98
CA PHE A 68 4.50 19.88 -1.21
C PHE A 68 5.34 20.72 -0.23
N GLN A 69 5.03 20.61 1.04
CA GLN A 69 5.64 21.43 2.09
C GLN A 69 7.16 21.21 2.16
N GLY A 70 7.89 22.31 2.23
CA GLY A 70 9.29 22.37 2.58
C GLY A 70 10.27 21.89 1.53
N GLN A 71 9.80 21.50 0.35
CA GLN A 71 10.64 21.04 -0.70
C GLN A 71 10.23 21.69 -2.00
N GLY A 72 11.21 22.01 -2.85
CA GLY A 72 10.96 22.44 -4.19
C GLY A 72 10.02 23.64 -4.36
N THR A 73 9.63 24.31 -3.28
CA THR A 73 8.85 25.57 -3.37
C THR A 73 9.62 26.65 -4.15
N THR A 74 10.94 26.54 -4.19
CA THR A 74 11.85 27.39 -4.97
C THR A 74 12.57 26.65 -6.09
N ASP A 75 12.51 25.32 -6.09
CA ASP A 75 13.10 24.44 -7.11
C ASP A 75 12.07 23.37 -7.53
N PRO A 76 11.42 23.56 -8.69
CA PRO A 76 10.38 22.65 -9.17
C PRO A 76 10.87 21.22 -9.46
N ASN A 77 12.20 20.99 -9.52
CA ASN A 77 12.74 19.66 -9.76
C ASN A 77 12.64 18.73 -8.53
N TRP A 78 12.27 19.25 -7.35
CA TRP A 78 12.23 18.49 -6.10
C TRP A 78 10.85 18.42 -5.46
N TRP A 79 9.82 18.46 -6.25
CA TRP A 79 8.45 18.44 -5.75
C TRP A 79 8.06 17.06 -5.23
N GLY A 80 7.18 17.02 -4.22
CA GLY A 80 6.58 15.79 -3.76
C GLY A 80 6.51 15.56 -2.27
N GLY A 81 6.60 16.60 -1.44
CA GLY A 81 6.57 16.47 0.01
C GLY A 81 7.87 15.91 0.58
N TYR A 82 7.78 15.29 1.75
CA TYR A 82 8.94 14.73 2.44
C TYR A 82 8.98 13.21 2.47
N CYS A 83 7.94 12.53 1.95
CA CYS A 83 7.87 11.08 2.06
C CYS A 83 9.00 10.37 1.31
N HIS A 84 9.47 9.28 1.90
CA HIS A 84 10.47 8.42 1.31
C HIS A 84 9.81 7.16 0.77
N HIS A 85 9.83 6.98 -0.56
CA HIS A 85 9.44 5.76 -1.26
C HIS A 85 10.57 5.28 -2.14
N ALA A 86 10.57 3.99 -2.48
CA ALA A 86 11.57 3.35 -3.32
C ALA A 86 13.03 3.51 -2.81
N ASN A 87 13.22 3.76 -1.52
CA ASN A 87 14.53 3.90 -0.89
C ASN A 87 14.55 3.36 0.55
N VAL A 88 15.75 3.21 1.09
CA VAL A 88 16.01 2.55 2.39
C VAL A 88 15.45 3.29 3.61
N LEU A 89 15.04 4.54 3.49
CA LEU A 89 14.45 5.30 4.60
C LEU A 89 12.92 5.11 4.69
N PHE A 90 12.29 4.43 3.73
CA PHE A 90 10.84 4.21 3.72
C PHE A 90 10.28 3.76 5.08
N PRO A 91 10.78 2.68 5.74
CA PRO A 91 10.19 2.25 7.01
C PRO A 91 10.43 3.21 8.17
N THR A 92 11.62 3.78 8.27
CA THR A 92 12.00 4.63 9.40
C THR A 92 11.40 6.02 9.30
N TRP A 93 11.25 6.57 8.08
CA TRP A 93 10.58 7.84 7.88
C TRP A 93 9.10 7.76 8.26
N HIS A 94 8.40 6.71 7.80
CA HIS A 94 6.99 6.53 8.15
C HIS A 94 6.79 6.23 9.63
N ARG A 95 7.71 5.49 10.29
CA ARG A 95 7.72 5.34 11.75
C ARG A 95 7.78 6.69 12.47
N MET A 96 8.69 7.57 12.05
CA MET A 96 8.78 8.90 12.65
C MET A 96 7.55 9.75 12.36
N TYR A 97 6.98 9.62 11.16
CA TYR A 97 5.76 10.32 10.78
C TYR A 97 4.57 9.94 11.68
N LEU A 98 4.40 8.65 11.98
CA LEU A 98 3.40 8.17 12.93
C LEU A 98 3.64 8.73 14.34
N LEU A 99 4.88 8.75 14.81
CA LEU A 99 5.22 9.34 16.12
C LEU A 99 4.88 10.83 16.16
N ARG A 100 5.20 11.57 15.09
CA ARG A 100 4.83 12.99 14.99
C ARG A 100 3.31 13.20 15.00
N TYR A 101 2.56 12.30 14.36
CA TYR A 101 1.11 12.34 14.39
C TYR A 101 0.56 12.04 15.79
N GLU A 102 1.09 11.04 16.47
CA GLU A 102 0.75 10.74 17.88
C GLU A 102 1.11 11.89 18.83
N ASP A 103 2.24 12.59 18.60
CA ASP A 103 2.59 13.78 19.40
C ASP A 103 1.50 14.85 19.29
N ALA A 104 0.99 15.08 18.08
CA ALA A 104 -0.11 16.02 17.89
C ALA A 104 -1.41 15.54 18.57
N MET A 105 -1.75 14.24 18.45
CA MET A 105 -2.92 13.67 19.13
C MET A 105 -2.85 13.88 20.64
N ARG A 106 -1.68 13.72 21.24
CA ARG A 106 -1.44 13.88 22.68
C ARG A 106 -1.49 15.32 23.17
N THR A 107 -1.50 16.32 22.27
CA THR A 107 -1.76 17.72 22.66
C THR A 107 -3.24 17.99 22.97
N VAL A 108 -4.13 17.05 22.64
CA VAL A 108 -5.57 17.18 22.91
C VAL A 108 -5.86 16.80 24.35
N PRO A 109 -6.56 17.66 25.13
CA PRO A 109 -6.86 17.38 26.53
C PRO A 109 -7.62 16.06 26.74
N GLY A 110 -7.10 15.22 27.63
CA GLY A 110 -7.62 13.88 27.95
C GLY A 110 -7.16 12.78 26.96
N CYS A 111 -6.22 13.13 26.05
CA CYS A 111 -5.65 12.19 25.08
C CYS A 111 -4.12 12.05 25.26
N GLU A 112 -3.55 12.41 26.38
CA GLU A 112 -2.10 12.47 26.65
C GLU A 112 -1.42 11.09 26.58
N ASP A 113 -2.19 10.03 26.76
CA ASP A 113 -1.74 8.63 26.74
C ASP A 113 -2.02 7.90 25.42
N VAL A 114 -2.62 8.58 24.43
CA VAL A 114 -3.06 7.96 23.17
C VAL A 114 -1.87 7.42 22.36
N ALA A 115 -2.05 6.21 21.87
CA ALA A 115 -1.26 5.61 20.80
C ALA A 115 -2.16 5.27 19.60
N LEU A 116 -1.62 5.40 18.40
CA LEU A 116 -2.35 5.12 17.16
C LEU A 116 -2.57 3.60 17.01
N PRO A 117 -3.81 3.10 16.87
CA PRO A 117 -4.05 1.70 16.60
C PRO A 117 -3.59 1.32 15.19
N PHE A 118 -3.30 0.03 14.99
CA PHE A 118 -3.01 -0.48 13.64
C PHE A 118 -4.22 -1.21 13.07
N TRP A 119 -4.52 -0.98 11.79
CA TRP A 119 -5.46 -1.80 11.05
C TRP A 119 -4.77 -3.12 10.72
N ASP A 120 -5.18 -4.22 11.39
CA ASP A 120 -4.61 -5.55 11.13
C ASP A 120 -5.16 -6.11 9.82
N GLU A 121 -4.48 -5.80 8.73
CA GLU A 121 -4.86 -6.14 7.36
C GLU A 121 -4.78 -7.64 7.07
N CYS A 122 -4.01 -8.37 7.87
CA CYS A 122 -3.80 -9.80 7.70
C CYS A 122 -4.69 -10.66 8.61
N GLU A 123 -5.58 -10.05 9.37
CA GLU A 123 -6.52 -10.78 10.22
C GLU A 123 -7.52 -11.55 9.36
N LEU A 124 -7.72 -12.83 9.70
CA LEU A 124 -8.62 -13.73 8.99
C LEU A 124 -9.75 -14.17 9.91
N ASP A 125 -10.93 -14.36 9.34
CA ASP A 125 -12.07 -14.97 10.02
C ASP A 125 -11.90 -16.49 10.22
N GLN A 126 -12.91 -17.13 10.78
CA GLN A 126 -12.91 -18.58 11.04
C GLN A 126 -12.84 -19.41 9.75
N ASP A 127 -13.32 -18.86 8.63
CA ASP A 127 -13.28 -19.48 7.30
C ASP A 127 -11.96 -19.19 6.55
N LYS A 128 -10.98 -18.55 7.21
CA LYS A 128 -9.72 -18.13 6.60
C LYS A 128 -9.87 -17.08 5.49
N LYS A 129 -10.90 -16.27 5.57
CA LYS A 129 -11.09 -15.11 4.69
C LYS A 129 -10.60 -13.85 5.39
N PRO A 130 -10.10 -12.86 4.65
CA PRO A 130 -9.73 -11.57 5.23
C PRO A 130 -10.91 -10.93 5.97
N MET A 131 -10.64 -10.39 7.14
CA MET A 131 -11.61 -9.57 7.85
C MET A 131 -11.94 -8.32 7.03
N PRO A 132 -13.19 -7.83 7.08
CA PRO A 132 -13.51 -6.55 6.45
C PRO A 132 -12.70 -5.41 7.10
N ILE A 133 -12.62 -4.28 6.41
CA ILE A 133 -12.07 -3.05 6.97
C ILE A 133 -12.80 -2.75 8.28
N PRO A 134 -12.09 -2.40 9.37
CA PRO A 134 -12.71 -2.08 10.66
C PRO A 134 -13.86 -1.10 10.51
N GLU A 135 -15.00 -1.43 11.09
CA GLU A 135 -16.27 -0.71 10.92
C GLU A 135 -16.14 0.77 11.27
N VAL A 136 -15.31 1.11 12.24
CA VAL A 136 -15.01 2.49 12.61
C VAL A 136 -14.38 3.31 11.46
N LEU A 137 -13.74 2.68 10.50
CA LEU A 137 -13.18 3.37 9.33
C LEU A 137 -14.20 3.56 8.20
N THR A 138 -15.35 2.87 8.25
CA THR A 138 -16.33 2.88 7.17
C THR A 138 -17.67 3.50 7.55
N ARG A 139 -17.95 3.73 8.83
CA ARG A 139 -19.18 4.41 9.25
C ARG A 139 -19.05 5.93 9.13
N GLU A 140 -20.07 6.59 8.61
CA GLU A 140 -20.11 8.07 8.43
C GLU A 140 -20.24 8.83 9.77
N LYS A 141 -20.79 8.19 10.80
CA LYS A 141 -20.98 8.78 12.11
C LYS A 141 -20.29 7.97 13.19
N PHE A 142 -19.86 8.65 14.22
CA PHE A 142 -19.30 8.07 15.44
C PHE A 142 -19.98 8.67 16.67
N ARG A 143 -20.25 7.86 17.68
CA ARG A 143 -20.86 8.32 18.94
C ARG A 143 -19.78 8.66 19.95
N LEU A 144 -19.46 9.95 20.06
CA LEU A 144 -18.47 10.48 21.00
C LEU A 144 -19.16 11.24 22.13
N ASP A 145 -18.80 10.97 23.37
CA ASP A 145 -19.37 11.63 24.55
C ASP A 145 -20.91 11.68 24.54
N GLY A 146 -21.54 10.60 24.06
CA GLY A 146 -22.99 10.47 23.97
C GLY A 146 -23.64 11.22 22.79
N GLN A 147 -22.88 11.89 21.94
CA GLN A 147 -23.35 12.63 20.77
C GLN A 147 -22.87 11.97 19.47
N ASP A 148 -23.72 11.96 18.45
CA ASP A 148 -23.36 11.53 17.11
C ASP A 148 -22.65 12.67 16.38
N ILE A 149 -21.38 12.46 16.06
CA ILE A 149 -20.54 13.38 15.30
C ILE A 149 -20.24 12.81 13.91
N PRO A 150 -19.91 13.64 12.89
CA PRO A 150 -19.25 13.15 11.69
C PRO A 150 -18.00 12.39 12.08
N ASN A 151 -17.84 11.17 11.56
CA ASN A 151 -16.72 10.31 11.94
C ASN A 151 -15.40 10.80 11.31
N PRO A 152 -14.43 11.27 12.10
CA PRO A 152 -13.16 11.79 11.58
C PRO A 152 -12.26 10.69 10.98
N LEU A 153 -12.58 9.39 11.19
CA LEU A 153 -11.84 8.28 10.60
C LEU A 153 -12.40 7.84 9.25
N PHE A 154 -13.62 8.27 8.93
CA PHE A 154 -14.27 7.94 7.66
C PHE A 154 -13.69 8.77 6.51
N SER A 155 -13.52 10.05 6.71
CA SER A 155 -13.02 10.99 5.70
C SER A 155 -12.56 12.28 6.34
N TYR A 156 -11.81 13.09 5.60
CA TYR A 156 -11.40 14.42 6.00
C TYR A 156 -11.96 15.48 5.05
N LYS A 157 -12.48 16.57 5.60
CA LYS A 157 -12.96 17.72 4.85
C LYS A 157 -11.90 18.82 4.86
N LEU A 158 -11.39 19.18 3.68
CA LEU A 158 -10.34 20.18 3.53
C LEU A 158 -10.80 21.56 4.02
N GLN A 159 -10.02 22.15 4.92
CA GLN A 159 -10.21 23.51 5.43
C GLN A 159 -9.43 24.56 4.63
N LYS A 160 -8.66 24.13 3.67
CA LYS A 160 -7.89 24.94 2.73
C LYS A 160 -7.80 24.20 1.42
N GLU A 161 -7.82 24.91 0.29
CA GLU A 161 -7.57 24.31 -1.02
C GLU A 161 -6.15 23.72 -1.10
N LEU A 162 -6.01 22.60 -1.81
CA LEU A 162 -4.75 22.09 -2.30
C LEU A 162 -4.58 22.53 -3.75
N LYS A 163 -3.43 23.12 -4.06
CA LYS A 163 -3.05 23.49 -5.42
C LYS A 163 -1.94 22.59 -5.89
N HIS A 164 -2.17 21.95 -7.02
CA HIS A 164 -1.13 21.21 -7.70
C HIS A 164 -0.17 22.21 -8.34
N GLU A 165 1.04 22.28 -7.83
CA GLU A 165 2.04 23.27 -8.25
C GLU A 165 2.91 22.78 -9.43
N VAL A 166 2.69 21.55 -9.92
CA VAL A 166 3.45 20.97 -11.03
C VAL A 166 2.88 21.45 -12.35
N ASP A 167 3.71 22.08 -13.19
CA ASP A 167 3.33 22.49 -14.53
C ASP A 167 2.93 21.27 -15.39
N GLY A 168 1.94 21.43 -16.24
CA GLY A 168 1.45 20.36 -17.12
C GLY A 168 0.50 19.34 -16.48
N ALA A 169 0.36 19.33 -15.17
CA ALA A 169 -0.48 18.37 -14.44
C ALA A 169 -1.99 18.55 -14.63
N ALA A 170 -2.45 19.54 -15.36
CA ALA A 170 -3.85 19.87 -15.58
C ALA A 170 -4.65 20.06 -14.28
N HIS A 171 -3.97 20.35 -13.17
CA HIS A 171 -4.54 20.54 -11.82
C HIS A 171 -5.38 19.35 -11.32
N ARG A 172 -5.07 18.13 -11.74
CA ARG A 172 -5.86 16.93 -11.41
C ARG A 172 -5.91 16.62 -9.93
N TYR A 173 -4.83 16.90 -9.20
CA TYR A 173 -4.75 16.72 -7.75
C TYR A 173 -5.09 18.00 -6.98
N SER A 174 -5.43 19.09 -7.66
CA SER A 174 -5.98 20.26 -6.98
C SER A 174 -7.31 19.91 -6.35
N LYS A 175 -7.45 20.18 -5.05
CA LYS A 175 -8.68 19.92 -4.29
C LYS A 175 -9.21 21.26 -3.78
N PRO A 176 -10.48 21.60 -4.01
CA PRO A 176 -11.03 22.85 -3.53
C PRO A 176 -11.22 22.87 -2.01
N LEU A 177 -11.39 24.04 -1.44
CA LEU A 177 -11.92 24.19 -0.09
C LEU A 177 -13.21 23.36 0.04
N ASP A 178 -13.39 22.74 1.20
CA ASP A 178 -14.53 21.84 1.50
C ASP A 178 -14.56 20.52 0.73
N TYR A 179 -13.54 20.20 -0.07
CA TYR A 179 -13.41 18.87 -0.65
C TYR A 179 -13.35 17.83 0.49
N GLN A 180 -14.09 16.73 0.32
CA GLN A 180 -14.09 15.61 1.23
C GLN A 180 -13.36 14.42 0.59
N THR A 181 -12.38 13.85 1.31
CA THR A 181 -11.64 12.69 0.82
C THR A 181 -12.54 11.49 0.57
N VAL A 182 -12.22 10.72 -0.46
CA VAL A 182 -13.02 9.58 -0.90
C VAL A 182 -12.17 8.33 -1.10
N ARG A 183 -12.81 7.17 -0.98
CA ARG A 183 -12.28 5.84 -1.25
C ARG A 183 -13.04 5.19 -2.39
N TYR A 184 -12.48 4.11 -2.96
CA TYR A 184 -13.20 3.27 -3.90
C TYR A 184 -14.63 2.94 -3.37
N PRO A 185 -15.66 2.95 -4.18
CA PRO A 185 -15.74 3.17 -5.63
C PRO A 185 -15.85 4.64 -6.08
N ARG A 186 -15.87 5.61 -5.15
CA ARG A 186 -15.98 7.03 -5.48
C ARG A 186 -14.70 7.59 -6.10
N SER A 187 -14.86 8.59 -6.96
CA SER A 187 -13.75 9.32 -7.57
C SER A 187 -13.43 10.59 -6.79
N GLY A 188 -12.15 10.84 -6.58
CA GLY A 188 -11.62 12.08 -6.03
C GLY A 188 -11.09 13.07 -7.06
N LEU A 189 -11.25 12.78 -8.35
CA LEU A 189 -10.76 13.63 -9.42
C LEU A 189 -11.53 14.95 -9.49
N VAL A 190 -10.85 16.09 -9.33
CA VAL A 190 -11.48 17.42 -9.29
C VAL A 190 -10.77 18.47 -10.15
N GLY A 191 -9.85 18.09 -11.01
CA GLY A 191 -9.03 18.97 -11.85
C GLY A 191 -9.83 19.99 -12.70
N ASN A 192 -9.86 19.83 -14.00
CA ASN A 192 -10.56 20.71 -14.91
C ASN A 192 -12.10 20.55 -14.86
N ALA A 193 -12.83 21.34 -15.64
CA ALA A 193 -14.30 21.32 -15.63
C ALA A 193 -14.88 19.96 -16.08
N TRP A 194 -14.21 19.28 -17.01
CA TRP A 194 -14.60 17.95 -17.47
C TRP A 194 -14.41 16.90 -16.37
N ASP A 195 -13.25 16.89 -15.73
CA ASP A 195 -12.95 15.98 -14.62
C ASP A 195 -13.98 16.13 -13.50
N ARG A 196 -14.33 17.37 -13.14
CA ARG A 196 -15.36 17.66 -12.12
C ARG A 196 -16.76 17.18 -12.52
N LEU A 197 -17.11 17.29 -13.81
CA LEU A 197 -18.41 16.81 -14.31
C LEU A 197 -18.46 15.26 -14.24
N ALA A 198 -17.43 14.61 -14.76
CA ALA A 198 -17.32 13.15 -14.76
C ALA A 198 -17.35 12.58 -13.35
N THR A 199 -16.59 13.18 -12.42
CA THR A 199 -16.58 12.80 -10.99
C THR A 199 -17.96 12.95 -10.35
N ARG A 200 -18.67 14.05 -10.62
CA ARG A 200 -20.03 14.23 -10.08
C ARG A 200 -21.00 13.17 -10.61
N SER A 201 -20.92 12.84 -11.90
CA SER A 201 -21.73 11.78 -12.47
C SER A 201 -21.45 10.42 -11.81
N GLN A 202 -20.17 10.02 -11.75
CA GLN A 202 -19.78 8.77 -11.11
C GLN A 202 -20.22 8.71 -9.65
N ASN A 203 -19.91 9.74 -8.85
CA ASN A 203 -20.23 9.72 -7.42
C ASN A 203 -21.76 9.77 -7.15
N ALA A 204 -22.56 10.25 -8.09
CA ALA A 204 -24.02 10.17 -8.00
C ALA A 204 -24.51 8.72 -8.13
N ASP A 205 -23.85 7.89 -8.96
CA ASP A 205 -24.16 6.47 -9.10
C ASP A 205 -23.80 5.69 -7.82
N TYR A 206 -22.86 6.22 -7.02
CA TYR A 206 -22.43 5.69 -5.73
C TYR A 206 -22.90 6.56 -4.55
N ALA A 207 -24.11 7.10 -4.61
CA ALA A 207 -24.67 7.94 -3.54
C ALA A 207 -24.97 7.15 -2.25
N HIS A 208 -25.21 5.83 -2.36
CA HIS A 208 -25.54 4.98 -1.22
C HIS A 208 -24.29 4.49 -0.50
N HIS A 209 -24.13 4.92 0.72
CA HIS A 209 -22.97 4.60 1.57
C HIS A 209 -22.76 3.10 1.77
N ASP A 210 -23.80 2.35 2.12
CA ASP A 210 -23.70 0.90 2.38
C ASP A 210 -23.18 0.15 1.14
N TRP A 211 -23.62 0.56 -0.05
CA TRP A 211 -23.15 -0.04 -1.29
C TRP A 211 -21.64 0.24 -1.52
N CYS A 212 -21.20 1.48 -1.26
CA CYS A 212 -19.78 1.83 -1.32
C CYS A 212 -18.94 1.00 -0.36
N THR A 213 -19.40 0.82 0.87
CA THR A 213 -18.71 0.00 1.88
C THR A 213 -18.60 -1.46 1.45
N ILE A 214 -19.67 -2.02 0.88
CA ILE A 214 -19.65 -3.40 0.34
C ILE A 214 -18.63 -3.54 -0.79
N LEU A 215 -18.62 -2.62 -1.76
CA LEU A 215 -17.70 -2.64 -2.88
C LEU A 215 -16.25 -2.47 -2.44
N LEU A 216 -16.00 -1.53 -1.52
CA LEU A 216 -14.67 -1.30 -0.95
C LEU A 216 -14.13 -2.56 -0.25
N ASN A 217 -14.93 -3.17 0.63
CA ASN A 217 -14.54 -4.38 1.34
C ASN A 217 -14.29 -5.56 0.39
N ARG A 218 -15.12 -5.73 -0.64
CA ARG A 218 -14.90 -6.75 -1.67
C ARG A 218 -13.59 -6.54 -2.42
N ASN A 219 -13.31 -5.30 -2.81
CA ASN A 219 -12.08 -4.97 -3.53
C ASN A 219 -10.85 -5.25 -2.67
N VAL A 220 -10.81 -4.74 -1.44
CA VAL A 220 -9.68 -4.94 -0.51
C VAL A 220 -9.51 -6.42 -0.18
N SER A 221 -10.60 -7.16 0.11
CA SER A 221 -10.53 -8.60 0.36
C SER A 221 -9.97 -9.37 -0.84
N SER A 222 -10.37 -9.01 -2.07
CA SER A 222 -9.85 -9.62 -3.28
C SER A 222 -8.35 -9.34 -3.48
N TRP A 223 -7.87 -8.13 -3.16
CA TRP A 223 -6.44 -7.80 -3.14
C TRP A 223 -5.67 -8.59 -2.08
N LEU A 224 -6.24 -8.76 -0.91
CA LEU A 224 -5.64 -9.53 0.17
C LEU A 224 -5.50 -11.02 -0.18
N GLN A 225 -6.53 -11.62 -0.81
CA GLN A 225 -6.54 -13.06 -1.12
C GLN A 225 -5.76 -13.47 -2.37
N GLY A 226 -5.67 -12.59 -3.38
CA GLY A 226 -4.68 -12.82 -4.36
C GLY A 226 -4.93 -12.99 -5.82
N ASN A 227 -4.80 -14.18 -6.33
CA ASN A 227 -4.67 -14.44 -7.76
C ASN A 227 -6.01 -14.62 -8.44
N ILE A 228 -6.05 -14.27 -9.71
CA ILE A 228 -7.19 -14.54 -10.57
C ILE A 228 -6.85 -15.58 -11.62
N LYS A 229 -7.87 -16.34 -11.99
CA LYS A 229 -7.90 -17.23 -13.13
C LYS A 229 -9.02 -16.80 -14.05
N ILE A 230 -8.69 -16.57 -15.31
CA ILE A 230 -9.64 -16.13 -16.33
C ILE A 230 -9.98 -17.34 -17.18
N THR A 231 -11.26 -17.63 -17.29
CA THR A 231 -11.79 -18.74 -18.09
C THR A 231 -12.86 -18.21 -19.05
N PRO A 232 -13.25 -18.97 -20.08
CA PRO A 232 -14.38 -18.59 -20.94
C PRO A 232 -15.68 -18.33 -20.17
N ASP A 233 -15.86 -18.97 -19.00
CA ASP A 233 -17.06 -18.83 -18.16
C ASP A 233 -16.96 -17.66 -17.15
N GLY A 234 -15.87 -16.90 -17.16
CA GLY A 234 -15.64 -15.76 -16.27
C GLY A 234 -14.34 -15.82 -15.48
N ILE A 235 -14.22 -14.89 -14.52
CA ILE A 235 -13.05 -14.76 -13.67
C ILE A 235 -13.29 -15.45 -12.33
N LYS A 236 -12.31 -16.21 -11.86
CA LYS A 236 -12.34 -16.94 -10.60
C LYS A 236 -11.10 -16.61 -9.78
N GLU A 237 -11.25 -16.49 -8.48
CA GLU A 237 -10.10 -16.41 -7.57
C GLU A 237 -9.38 -17.76 -7.52
N THR A 238 -8.04 -17.70 -7.43
CA THR A 238 -7.19 -18.88 -7.25
C THR A 238 -6.13 -18.59 -6.20
N ARG A 239 -5.57 -19.63 -5.59
CA ARG A 239 -4.50 -19.52 -4.59
C ARG A 239 -3.20 -20.16 -5.08
N ILE A 240 -2.86 -19.96 -6.35
CA ILE A 240 -1.77 -20.69 -6.97
C ILE A 240 -0.41 -20.10 -6.63
N ALA A 241 -0.34 -18.78 -6.51
CA ALA A 241 0.89 -18.10 -6.14
C ALA A 241 0.61 -17.08 -5.03
N ASP A 242 0.90 -17.44 -3.80
CA ASP A 242 0.75 -16.51 -2.66
C ASP A 242 1.58 -15.23 -2.82
N THR A 243 2.61 -15.25 -3.69
CA THR A 243 3.44 -14.08 -4.02
C THR A 243 2.67 -12.93 -4.68
N THR A 244 1.46 -13.17 -5.18
CA THR A 244 0.61 -12.12 -5.77
C THR A 244 -0.41 -11.56 -4.79
N SER A 245 -0.77 -12.31 -3.73
CA SER A 245 -1.67 -11.83 -2.69
C SER A 245 -0.96 -10.86 -1.74
N VAL A 246 -1.71 -9.89 -1.21
CA VAL A 246 -1.15 -8.98 -0.21
C VAL A 246 -0.78 -9.73 1.07
N LEU A 247 -1.62 -10.70 1.49
CA LEU A 247 -1.33 -11.59 2.63
C LEU A 247 -0.01 -12.34 2.44
N GLY A 248 0.19 -12.94 1.26
CA GLY A 248 1.43 -13.64 0.93
C GLY A 248 2.64 -12.71 0.93
N ARG A 249 2.50 -11.49 0.37
CA ARG A 249 3.59 -10.51 0.33
C ARG A 249 4.01 -10.03 1.72
N TYR A 250 3.08 -9.82 2.65
CA TYR A 250 3.43 -9.54 4.05
C TYR A 250 4.19 -10.69 4.69
N ASN A 251 3.78 -11.94 4.42
CA ASN A 251 4.53 -13.10 4.91
C ASN A 251 5.95 -13.16 4.34
N TYR A 252 6.09 -12.93 3.02
CA TYR A 252 7.39 -13.04 2.34
C TYR A 252 8.32 -11.86 2.63
N CYS A 253 7.81 -10.66 2.87
CA CYS A 253 8.68 -9.56 3.25
C CYS A 253 9.40 -9.83 4.59
N LEU A 254 8.77 -10.57 5.50
CA LEU A 254 9.40 -10.99 6.76
C LEU A 254 10.57 -11.96 6.56
N ASP A 255 10.70 -12.59 5.40
CA ASP A 255 11.82 -13.47 5.04
C ASP A 255 12.97 -12.73 4.32
N ALA A 256 12.83 -11.43 4.03
CA ALA A 256 13.89 -10.64 3.43
C ALA A 256 15.16 -10.64 4.31
N SER A 257 16.30 -11.03 3.73
CA SER A 257 17.52 -11.36 4.48
C SER A 257 18.25 -10.15 5.06
N THR A 258 18.01 -8.95 4.51
CA THR A 258 18.66 -7.71 4.95
C THR A 258 17.64 -6.59 5.07
N TYR A 259 17.92 -5.60 5.93
CA TYR A 259 17.09 -4.39 6.01
C TYR A 259 17.00 -3.67 4.68
N THR A 260 18.08 -3.61 3.92
CA THR A 260 18.11 -2.95 2.61
C THR A 260 17.08 -3.54 1.66
N ILE A 261 17.04 -4.87 1.50
CA ILE A 261 16.06 -5.58 0.65
C ILE A 261 14.64 -5.45 1.23
N PHE A 262 14.50 -5.61 2.55
CA PHE A 262 13.21 -5.51 3.24
C PHE A 262 12.55 -4.16 3.04
N SER A 263 13.33 -3.09 3.04
CA SER A 263 12.81 -1.73 3.20
C SER A 263 12.04 -1.21 1.99
N ASN A 264 12.44 -1.54 0.74
CA ASN A 264 11.90 -0.84 -0.43
C ASN A 264 11.93 -1.65 -1.73
N VAL A 265 11.08 -1.25 -2.68
CA VAL A 265 10.92 -1.94 -3.98
C VAL A 265 12.14 -1.81 -4.90
N THR A 266 12.96 -0.78 -4.77
CA THR A 266 14.20 -0.65 -5.56
C THR A 266 15.22 -1.69 -5.15
N SER A 267 15.46 -1.85 -3.86
CA SER A 267 16.37 -2.86 -3.32
C SER A 267 15.85 -4.28 -3.54
N GLN A 268 14.53 -4.49 -3.44
CA GLN A 268 13.89 -5.77 -3.76
C GLN A 268 14.26 -6.27 -5.17
N LYS A 269 14.32 -5.38 -6.16
CA LYS A 269 14.63 -5.73 -7.56
C LYS A 269 16.08 -6.17 -7.78
N ASN A 270 16.98 -5.83 -6.86
CA ASN A 270 18.39 -6.22 -6.88
C ASN A 270 18.68 -7.47 -6.04
N ALA A 271 17.66 -8.00 -5.36
CA ALA A 271 17.79 -9.22 -4.59
C ALA A 271 18.04 -10.45 -5.49
N PRO A 272 18.65 -11.53 -4.97
CA PRO A 272 18.87 -12.75 -5.72
C PRO A 272 17.56 -13.31 -6.29
N ILE A 273 17.53 -13.58 -7.59
CA ILE A 273 16.35 -14.05 -8.31
C ILE A 273 16.22 -15.58 -8.38
N ASP A 274 17.22 -16.30 -7.93
CA ASP A 274 17.28 -17.76 -7.91
C ASP A 274 16.71 -18.38 -6.63
N ILE A 275 16.16 -17.54 -5.74
CA ILE A 275 15.55 -17.95 -4.48
C ILE A 275 14.03 -17.88 -4.60
N PHE A 276 13.32 -18.89 -4.08
CA PHE A 276 11.88 -18.89 -3.94
C PHE A 276 11.48 -19.08 -2.45
N PRO A 277 10.52 -18.33 -1.93
CA PRO A 277 9.88 -17.18 -2.61
C PRO A 277 10.87 -16.06 -2.92
N SER A 278 10.61 -15.33 -3.99
CA SER A 278 11.41 -14.15 -4.34
C SER A 278 11.36 -13.14 -3.20
N PRO A 279 12.47 -12.54 -2.80
CA PRO A 279 12.45 -11.51 -1.77
C PRO A 279 11.44 -10.41 -2.08
N THR A 280 10.59 -10.11 -1.12
CA THR A 280 9.56 -9.08 -1.20
C THR A 280 9.90 -7.98 -0.20
N SER A 281 9.84 -6.73 -0.60
CA SER A 281 10.00 -5.60 0.33
C SER A 281 8.69 -5.30 1.05
N LEU A 282 8.79 -4.64 2.19
CA LEU A 282 7.65 -4.11 2.94
C LEU A 282 6.81 -3.11 2.11
N GLU A 283 7.48 -2.32 1.27
CA GLU A 283 6.82 -1.33 0.42
C GLU A 283 5.89 -1.98 -0.64
N SER A 284 6.14 -3.22 -1.04
CA SER A 284 5.32 -3.89 -2.05
C SER A 284 3.87 -4.18 -1.61
N PRO A 285 3.59 -4.84 -0.46
CA PRO A 285 2.23 -4.98 0.04
C PRO A 285 1.62 -3.63 0.47
N HIS A 286 2.42 -2.70 0.99
CA HIS A 286 1.97 -1.34 1.28
C HIS A 286 1.38 -0.67 0.04
N ASN A 287 2.09 -0.65 -1.09
CA ASN A 287 1.59 -0.10 -2.35
C ASN A 287 0.28 -0.77 -2.79
N ALA A 288 0.17 -2.09 -2.59
CA ALA A 288 -1.04 -2.83 -2.96
C ALA A 288 -2.27 -2.38 -2.16
N ILE A 289 -2.14 -2.11 -0.86
CA ILE A 289 -3.26 -1.61 -0.03
C ILE A 289 -3.64 -0.18 -0.43
N HIS A 290 -2.68 0.68 -0.70
CA HIS A 290 -2.96 2.01 -1.25
C HIS A 290 -3.84 1.93 -2.51
N LEU A 291 -3.48 1.07 -3.45
CA LEU A 291 -4.24 0.88 -4.69
C LEU A 291 -5.60 0.21 -4.44
N ALA A 292 -5.68 -0.75 -3.52
CA ALA A 292 -6.93 -1.45 -3.20
C ALA A 292 -7.97 -0.51 -2.59
N VAL A 293 -7.56 0.35 -1.66
CA VAL A 293 -8.43 1.33 -1.00
C VAL A 293 -8.71 2.52 -1.91
N GLY A 294 -7.69 2.94 -2.67
CA GLY A 294 -7.75 4.12 -3.53
C GLY A 294 -8.53 3.94 -4.81
N GLY A 295 -8.75 2.70 -5.30
CA GLY A 295 -9.64 2.55 -6.43
C GLY A 295 -9.24 1.60 -7.54
N PHE A 296 -8.09 0.93 -7.49
CA PHE A 296 -7.83 -0.14 -8.43
C PHE A 296 -8.66 -1.38 -8.07
N TYR A 297 -9.58 -1.73 -8.96
CA TYR A 297 -10.37 -2.95 -8.78
C TYR A 297 -9.58 -4.19 -9.23
N GLN A 298 -9.89 -5.32 -8.62
CA GLN A 298 -9.42 -6.60 -9.13
C GLN A 298 -10.28 -7.04 -10.33
N PRO A 299 -9.68 -7.57 -11.41
CA PRO A 299 -10.45 -8.13 -12.51
C PRO A 299 -11.51 -9.14 -12.01
N GLY A 300 -12.74 -9.01 -12.49
CA GLY A 300 -13.90 -9.75 -12.00
C GLY A 300 -14.68 -9.07 -10.88
N ALA A 301 -14.10 -8.10 -10.20
CA ALA A 301 -14.84 -7.17 -9.37
C ALA A 301 -15.49 -6.08 -10.23
N TYR A 302 -16.38 -5.29 -9.63
CA TYR A 302 -17.03 -4.19 -10.33
C TYR A 302 -16.01 -3.11 -10.70
N ASN A 303 -15.99 -2.70 -11.97
CA ASN A 303 -15.15 -1.58 -12.41
C ASN A 303 -15.85 -0.26 -12.10
N ALA A 304 -15.37 0.45 -11.07
CA ALA A 304 -15.83 1.77 -10.74
C ALA A 304 -14.96 2.89 -11.35
N ASN A 305 -13.88 2.56 -12.05
CA ASN A 305 -12.89 3.52 -12.56
C ASN A 305 -13.05 3.75 -14.07
N GLU A 306 -14.26 4.04 -14.51
CA GLU A 306 -14.52 4.36 -15.92
C GLU A 306 -13.98 5.74 -16.32
N ILE A 307 -13.70 6.61 -15.35
CA ILE A 307 -13.16 7.95 -15.60
C ILE A 307 -11.64 7.88 -15.64
N PRO A 308 -10.97 8.37 -16.69
CA PRO A 308 -9.52 8.47 -16.72
C PRO A 308 -8.97 9.23 -15.52
N GLY A 309 -8.13 8.57 -14.72
CA GLY A 309 -7.54 9.14 -13.51
C GLY A 309 -8.51 9.23 -12.33
N ALA A 310 -9.71 8.65 -12.42
CA ALA A 310 -10.62 8.53 -11.29
C ALA A 310 -9.98 7.67 -10.19
N ASN A 311 -9.84 8.23 -9.00
CA ASN A 311 -9.14 7.58 -7.90
C ASN A 311 -9.65 8.12 -6.56
N GLY A 312 -9.72 7.24 -5.55
CA GLY A 312 -9.81 7.67 -4.18
C GLY A 312 -8.44 8.17 -3.70
N ASP A 313 -8.44 9.03 -2.70
CA ASP A 313 -7.22 9.73 -2.26
C ASP A 313 -6.09 8.80 -1.86
N MET A 314 -6.38 7.64 -1.27
CA MET A 314 -5.37 6.62 -0.91
C MET A 314 -4.58 6.06 -2.11
N GLY A 315 -5.14 6.10 -3.31
CA GLY A 315 -4.46 5.60 -4.52
C GLY A 315 -3.50 6.58 -5.17
N ASP A 316 -3.47 7.82 -4.69
CA ASP A 316 -2.57 8.87 -5.15
C ASP A 316 -1.54 9.22 -4.10
N ASN A 317 -0.26 9.11 -4.46
CA ASN A 317 0.83 9.41 -3.53
C ASN A 317 0.77 10.85 -2.99
N GLU A 318 0.26 11.79 -3.80
CA GLU A 318 0.13 13.20 -3.48
C GLU A 318 -0.90 13.49 -2.40
N THR A 319 -2.00 12.75 -2.34
CA THR A 319 -3.14 13.03 -1.45
C THR A 319 -3.47 11.93 -0.45
N ALA A 320 -2.77 10.79 -0.51
CA ALA A 320 -3.08 9.60 0.28
C ALA A 320 -3.22 9.86 1.78
N SER A 321 -2.35 10.69 2.34
CA SER A 321 -2.32 11.01 3.77
C SER A 321 -3.48 11.89 4.25
N PHE A 322 -4.23 12.50 3.33
CA PHE A 322 -5.47 13.22 3.68
C PHE A 322 -6.65 12.27 3.93
N ASP A 323 -6.59 11.02 3.48
CA ASP A 323 -7.54 10.01 3.93
C ASP A 323 -7.11 9.44 5.29
N PRO A 324 -7.92 9.55 6.35
CA PRO A 324 -7.53 9.12 7.69
C PRO A 324 -7.11 7.66 7.81
N ILE A 325 -7.60 6.75 6.94
CA ILE A 325 -7.21 5.33 6.93
C ILE A 325 -5.70 5.14 6.71
N PHE A 326 -5.04 6.10 6.05
CA PHE A 326 -3.61 6.12 5.81
C PHE A 326 -2.79 5.85 7.08
N PHE A 327 -3.11 6.53 8.18
CA PHE A 327 -2.34 6.40 9.41
C PHE A 327 -2.48 5.02 10.07
N PHE A 328 -3.65 4.41 9.96
CA PHE A 328 -3.91 3.07 10.50
C PHE A 328 -3.26 1.97 9.65
N HIS A 329 -3.25 2.14 8.33
CA HIS A 329 -2.50 1.33 7.37
C HIS A 329 -1.00 1.41 7.67
N HIS A 330 -0.43 2.62 7.73
CA HIS A 330 1.00 2.80 8.02
C HIS A 330 1.41 2.32 9.41
N CYS A 331 0.50 2.36 10.39
CA CYS A 331 0.73 1.76 11.70
C CYS A 331 0.85 0.23 11.61
N PHE A 332 0.09 -0.43 10.72
CA PHE A 332 0.27 -1.85 10.42
C PHE A 332 1.57 -2.12 9.66
N VAL A 333 1.94 -1.28 8.71
CA VAL A 333 3.24 -1.36 8.02
C VAL A 333 4.40 -1.28 9.02
N ASP A 334 4.33 -0.37 10.01
CA ASP A 334 5.32 -0.27 11.09
C ASP A 334 5.30 -1.49 12.05
N TYR A 335 4.13 -2.07 12.32
CA TYR A 335 4.00 -3.33 13.06
C TYR A 335 4.74 -4.47 12.32
N VAL A 336 4.55 -4.62 11.02
CA VAL A 336 5.26 -5.63 10.21
C VAL A 336 6.77 -5.36 10.20
N PHE A 337 7.19 -4.09 10.16
CA PHE A 337 8.61 -3.73 10.29
C PHE A 337 9.18 -4.17 11.64
N TRP A 338 8.46 -3.97 12.75
CA TRP A 338 8.90 -4.45 14.06
C TRP A 338 8.96 -5.97 14.14
N LEU A 339 8.03 -6.70 13.53
CA LEU A 339 8.07 -8.16 13.44
C LEU A 339 9.32 -8.63 12.68
N TRP A 340 9.66 -7.97 11.55
CA TRP A 340 10.88 -8.26 10.81
C TRP A 340 12.13 -8.05 11.67
N GLN A 341 12.21 -6.93 12.39
CA GLN A 341 13.33 -6.65 13.30
C GLN A 341 13.48 -7.72 14.37
N ARG A 342 12.40 -8.14 15.00
CA ARG A 342 12.39 -9.22 15.99
C ARG A 342 12.85 -10.54 15.39
N ARG A 343 12.33 -10.91 14.23
CA ARG A 343 12.64 -12.15 13.53
C ARG A 343 14.11 -12.27 13.16
N HIS A 344 14.73 -11.16 12.76
CA HIS A 344 16.13 -11.11 12.32
C HIS A 344 17.11 -10.67 13.43
N GLY A 345 16.66 -10.46 14.66
CA GLY A 345 17.49 -9.98 15.76
C GLY A 345 18.01 -8.56 15.55
N SER A 346 17.29 -7.74 14.75
CA SER A 346 17.69 -6.39 14.32
C SER A 346 17.01 -5.29 15.13
N THR A 347 16.67 -5.57 16.40
CA THR A 347 15.95 -4.62 17.26
C THR A 347 16.84 -3.53 17.85
N THR A 348 18.17 -3.68 17.78
CA THR A 348 19.14 -2.71 18.31
C THR A 348 19.98 -2.07 17.21
N LYS A 349 20.05 -2.67 16.02
CA LYS A 349 20.86 -2.17 14.90
C LYS A 349 20.23 -2.54 13.58
N LEU A 350 20.21 -1.59 12.64
CA LEU A 350 19.88 -1.79 11.23
C LEU A 350 21.11 -1.46 10.37
N GLU A 351 21.29 -2.18 9.29
CA GLU A 351 22.40 -1.97 8.36
C GLU A 351 21.88 -1.72 6.95
N ILE A 352 22.40 -0.68 6.31
CA ILE A 352 22.13 -0.32 4.92
C ILE A 352 23.35 -0.68 4.09
N ASP A 353 23.16 -1.41 2.99
CA ASP A 353 24.21 -1.57 1.98
C ASP A 353 24.38 -0.26 1.21
N PRO A 354 25.53 0.45 1.35
CA PRO A 354 25.72 1.75 0.72
C PRO A 354 25.89 1.67 -0.81
N ASN A 355 26.02 0.47 -1.36
CA ASN A 355 26.17 0.23 -2.79
C ASN A 355 24.83 -0.15 -3.46
N ASP A 356 23.78 -0.39 -2.66
CA ASP A 356 22.47 -0.72 -3.20
C ASP A 356 21.81 0.53 -3.83
N PRO A 357 21.16 0.42 -5.00
CA PRO A 357 20.47 1.54 -5.63
C PRO A 357 19.35 2.15 -4.78
N GLY A 358 18.74 1.39 -3.86
CA GLY A 358 17.78 1.91 -2.88
C GLY A 358 18.42 2.75 -1.77
N ALA A 359 19.76 2.72 -1.63
CA ALA A 359 20.49 3.59 -0.71
C ALA A 359 20.87 4.96 -1.34
N VAL A 360 20.22 5.32 -2.44
CA VAL A 360 20.40 6.61 -3.11
C VAL A 360 19.04 7.24 -3.37
N LEU A 361 18.87 8.51 -3.01
CA LEU A 361 17.67 9.26 -3.38
C LEU A 361 17.54 9.32 -4.89
N GLN A 362 16.39 8.95 -5.40
CA GLN A 362 16.05 9.12 -6.81
C GLN A 362 15.56 10.54 -7.05
N GLU A 363 14.73 11.04 -6.15
CA GLU A 363 14.15 12.39 -6.15
C GLU A 363 14.73 13.18 -4.98
N GLY A 364 14.75 14.51 -5.07
CA GLY A 364 15.09 15.36 -3.94
C GLY A 364 14.01 15.31 -2.85
N VAL A 365 14.41 15.35 -1.59
CA VAL A 365 13.50 15.38 -0.45
C VAL A 365 13.99 16.42 0.55
N GLY A 366 13.12 17.35 0.89
CA GLY A 366 13.48 18.45 1.80
C GLY A 366 14.62 19.29 1.23
N ASN A 367 15.77 19.33 1.92
CA ASN A 367 16.98 20.00 1.43
C ASN A 367 18.02 19.02 0.84
N MET A 368 17.66 17.76 0.68
CA MET A 368 18.54 16.73 0.12
C MET A 368 18.32 16.65 -1.39
N PRO A 369 19.33 16.97 -2.21
CA PRO A 369 19.21 16.88 -3.65
C PRO A 369 19.12 15.42 -4.14
N PRO A 370 18.69 15.24 -5.39
CA PRO A 370 18.83 13.98 -6.09
C PRO A 370 20.23 13.40 -6.02
N LYS A 371 20.33 12.06 -6.03
CA LYS A 371 21.59 11.29 -5.92
C LYS A 371 22.29 11.39 -4.56
N THR A 372 21.62 11.96 -3.54
CA THR A 372 22.12 11.91 -2.16
C THR A 372 22.20 10.46 -1.69
N LYS A 373 23.38 10.07 -1.17
CA LYS A 373 23.57 8.76 -0.53
C LYS A 373 22.88 8.73 0.82
N LEU A 374 22.09 7.69 1.05
CA LEU A 374 21.31 7.49 2.27
C LEU A 374 22.02 6.53 3.23
N SER A 375 21.88 6.81 4.50
CA SER A 375 22.43 5.99 5.59
C SER A 375 21.52 6.05 6.82
N MET A 376 21.87 5.30 7.87
CA MET A 376 21.18 5.38 9.16
C MET A 376 21.35 6.75 9.85
N ASP A 377 22.30 7.56 9.39
CA ASP A 377 22.57 8.92 9.88
C ASP A 377 21.92 10.03 9.04
N THR A 378 21.18 9.67 7.99
CA THR A 378 20.44 10.64 7.17
C THR A 378 19.31 11.27 7.97
N ASP A 379 19.15 12.59 7.84
CA ASP A 379 18.09 13.36 8.49
C ASP A 379 16.70 12.97 7.95
N LEU A 380 15.79 12.62 8.85
CA LEU A 380 14.39 12.32 8.51
C LEU A 380 13.57 13.61 8.50
N GLN A 381 13.73 14.41 7.46
CA GLN A 381 12.97 15.67 7.32
C GLN A 381 11.48 15.39 7.10
N PRO A 382 10.58 16.25 7.65
CA PRO A 382 10.84 17.50 8.37
C PRO A 382 10.95 17.35 9.89
N PHE A 383 11.10 16.14 10.42
CA PHE A 383 10.93 15.82 11.84
C PHE A 383 12.10 16.29 12.69
N LYS A 384 11.89 17.36 13.45
CA LYS A 384 12.87 17.94 14.37
C LYS A 384 12.92 17.17 15.69
N LYS A 385 14.14 16.76 16.10
CA LYS A 385 14.43 16.22 17.43
C LYS A 385 14.70 17.35 18.43
N THR A 386 15.41 18.39 17.96
CA THR A 386 15.63 19.67 18.64
C THR A 386 15.50 20.81 17.64
N ALA A 387 15.62 22.08 18.06
CA ALA A 387 15.59 23.21 17.14
C ALA A 387 16.62 23.10 15.98
N GLN A 388 17.76 22.45 16.22
CA GLN A 388 18.88 22.35 15.28
C GLN A 388 19.04 20.97 14.65
N LEU A 389 18.48 19.91 15.25
CA LEU A 389 18.71 18.52 14.84
C LEU A 389 17.43 17.88 14.36
N TYR A 390 17.54 17.07 13.31
CA TYR A 390 16.48 16.18 12.86
C TYR A 390 16.60 14.79 13.51
N TRP A 391 15.50 14.07 13.58
CA TRP A 391 15.51 12.66 13.84
C TRP A 391 16.23 11.91 12.72
N LYS A 392 16.86 10.77 13.05
CA LYS A 392 17.60 9.90 12.14
C LYS A 392 17.11 8.48 12.27
N SER A 393 17.28 7.68 11.23
CA SER A 393 16.87 6.26 11.25
C SER A 393 17.45 5.49 12.43
N LYS A 394 18.71 5.76 12.80
CA LYS A 394 19.36 5.11 13.95
C LYS A 394 18.70 5.41 15.30
N ASP A 395 18.02 6.54 15.44
CA ASP A 395 17.31 6.94 16.68
C ASP A 395 16.00 6.15 16.88
N LEU A 396 15.52 5.45 15.84
CA LEU A 396 14.21 4.82 15.77
C LEU A 396 14.27 3.29 15.70
N VAL A 397 15.44 2.69 15.88
CA VAL A 397 15.62 1.24 15.69
C VAL A 397 14.85 0.44 16.75
N ASN A 398 15.03 0.75 18.02
CA ASN A 398 14.30 0.09 19.10
C ASN A 398 13.06 0.91 19.48
N ILE A 399 11.88 0.41 19.10
CA ILE A 399 10.62 1.14 19.34
C ILE A 399 10.30 1.35 20.83
N GLU A 400 10.83 0.52 21.71
CA GLU A 400 10.58 0.61 23.15
C GLU A 400 11.50 1.64 23.84
N GLU A 401 12.61 2.00 23.22
CA GLU A 401 13.69 2.84 23.78
C GLU A 401 13.85 4.18 23.05
N ILE A 402 12.92 4.56 22.18
CA ILE A 402 12.99 5.86 21.49
C ILE A 402 12.96 6.98 22.51
N GLU A 403 13.92 7.90 22.40
CA GLU A 403 14.08 9.05 23.31
C GLU A 403 12.85 9.97 23.35
N GLY A 404 12.80 10.87 24.33
CA GLY A 404 11.76 11.90 24.41
C GLY A 404 10.36 11.37 24.73
N ASN A 405 10.27 10.22 25.40
CA ASN A 405 9.00 9.57 25.73
C ASN A 405 8.20 9.11 24.49
N HIS A 406 8.91 8.77 23.38
CA HIS A 406 8.31 8.25 22.16
C HIS A 406 8.23 6.71 22.13
N GLY A 407 8.80 6.02 23.13
CA GLY A 407 8.76 4.54 23.20
C GLY A 407 7.34 3.99 23.24
N TYR A 408 7.11 2.91 22.48
CA TYR A 408 5.82 2.21 22.40
C TYR A 408 5.99 0.71 22.21
N LYS A 409 4.89 -0.02 22.32
CA LYS A 409 4.78 -1.47 22.03
C LYS A 409 3.60 -1.71 21.12
N TYR A 410 3.60 -2.88 20.49
CA TYR A 410 2.42 -3.40 19.81
C TYR A 410 1.66 -4.35 20.72
N GLY A 411 0.34 -4.25 20.72
CA GLY A 411 -0.57 -5.28 21.21
C GLY A 411 -0.59 -6.49 20.26
N PRO A 412 -1.32 -7.55 20.62
CA PRO A 412 -1.44 -8.74 19.77
C PRO A 412 -1.93 -8.43 18.38
N GLY A 413 -1.29 -9.05 17.36
CA GLY A 413 -1.68 -8.96 15.97
C GLY A 413 -1.61 -10.32 15.26
N SER A 414 -2.24 -10.41 14.10
CA SER A 414 -2.41 -11.67 13.34
C SER A 414 -1.09 -12.32 12.91
N LEU A 415 -0.05 -11.51 12.72
CA LEU A 415 1.27 -11.97 12.25
C LEU A 415 2.28 -12.23 13.38
N ASP A 416 1.91 -12.11 14.66
CA ASP A 416 2.84 -12.31 15.79
C ASP A 416 3.56 -13.65 15.77
N HIS A 417 2.90 -14.70 15.28
CA HIS A 417 3.47 -16.03 15.13
C HIS A 417 4.66 -16.08 14.16
N LEU A 418 4.83 -15.07 13.32
CA LEU A 418 5.94 -14.93 12.36
C LEU A 418 7.13 -14.16 12.91
N ALA A 419 7.03 -13.56 14.09
CA ALA A 419 8.10 -12.78 14.70
C ALA A 419 9.28 -13.64 15.21
N SER A 420 9.08 -14.95 15.40
CA SER A 420 10.12 -15.86 15.84
C SER A 420 11.02 -16.27 14.67
N PRO A 421 12.35 -16.40 14.89
CA PRO A 421 13.23 -16.94 13.87
C PRO A 421 12.70 -18.30 13.39
N ARG A 422 12.48 -18.47 12.10
CA ARG A 422 12.14 -19.78 11.56
C ARG A 422 13.34 -20.73 11.78
N LYS A 423 13.09 -21.88 12.39
CA LYS A 423 13.84 -23.06 11.99
C LYS A 423 13.49 -23.29 10.52
N PRO A 424 14.45 -23.68 9.65
CA PRO A 424 14.14 -23.92 8.25
C PRO A 424 13.04 -24.99 8.14
N VAL A 425 11.81 -24.54 8.03
CA VAL A 425 10.62 -25.37 7.84
C VAL A 425 9.98 -24.89 6.56
N ALA A 426 9.64 -25.85 5.70
CA ALA A 426 8.86 -25.60 4.50
C ALA A 426 7.65 -24.68 4.82
N SER A 427 7.43 -23.70 3.96
CA SER A 427 6.39 -22.66 4.09
C SER A 427 5.05 -23.21 4.58
N PRO A 428 4.39 -22.61 5.61
CA PRO A 428 3.11 -23.11 6.11
C PRO A 428 1.92 -22.81 5.18
N ILE A 429 2.11 -21.95 4.18
CA ILE A 429 1.12 -21.74 3.12
C ILE A 429 1.63 -22.57 1.92
N ARG A 430 1.22 -23.82 1.90
CA ARG A 430 1.52 -24.73 0.81
C ARG A 430 0.71 -24.30 -0.41
N GLY A 431 1.40 -23.90 -1.47
CA GLY A 431 0.97 -24.21 -2.81
C GLY A 431 0.72 -25.74 -2.94
N PRO A 432 0.21 -26.24 -4.07
CA PRO A 432 -0.20 -27.64 -4.18
C PRO A 432 0.88 -28.57 -3.63
N GLU A 433 0.48 -29.42 -2.69
CA GLU A 433 1.37 -30.34 -1.99
C GLU A 433 2.24 -31.13 -2.97
N LYS A 434 3.56 -31.12 -2.73
CA LYS A 434 4.60 -31.85 -3.47
C LYS A 434 4.97 -31.25 -4.85
N GLY A 435 5.61 -30.10 -4.85
CA GLY A 435 6.39 -29.60 -5.99
C GLY A 435 7.83 -29.29 -5.59
N ASP A 436 8.73 -29.32 -6.55
CA ASP A 436 10.11 -28.86 -6.39
C ASP A 436 10.10 -27.32 -6.24
N ASP A 437 10.43 -26.82 -5.04
CA ASP A 437 10.48 -25.38 -4.74
C ASP A 437 11.70 -24.68 -5.36
N LYS A 438 12.57 -25.41 -6.05
CA LYS A 438 13.71 -24.84 -6.75
C LYS A 438 13.24 -23.97 -7.91
N VAL A 439 13.74 -22.74 -7.97
CA VAL A 439 13.51 -21.86 -9.13
C VAL A 439 14.17 -22.46 -10.36
N LYS A 440 13.37 -22.73 -11.39
CA LYS A 440 13.80 -23.27 -12.68
C LYS A 440 13.95 -22.17 -13.74
N LYS A 441 13.07 -21.17 -13.70
CA LYS A 441 13.02 -20.06 -14.64
C LYS A 441 12.60 -18.79 -13.92
N VAL A 442 13.00 -17.63 -14.47
CA VAL A 442 12.47 -16.33 -14.04
C VAL A 442 11.95 -15.60 -15.26
N LYS A 443 10.72 -15.12 -15.15
CA LYS A 443 10.09 -14.27 -16.15
C LYS A 443 10.12 -12.82 -15.68
N LYS A 444 10.34 -11.89 -16.62
CA LYS A 444 10.43 -10.45 -16.37
C LYS A 444 9.50 -9.70 -17.31
N ILE A 445 8.79 -8.71 -16.76
CA ILE A 445 8.15 -7.65 -17.53
C ILE A 445 8.81 -6.33 -17.15
N THR A 446 9.12 -5.51 -18.13
CA THR A 446 9.60 -4.13 -17.94
C THR A 446 8.57 -3.18 -18.50
N VAL A 447 8.17 -2.20 -17.69
CA VAL A 447 7.21 -1.16 -18.07
C VAL A 447 7.85 0.20 -17.80
N ASN A 448 7.82 1.07 -18.79
CA ASN A 448 8.22 2.46 -18.61
C ASN A 448 7.05 3.21 -17.95
N ARG A 449 7.22 3.69 -16.73
CA ARG A 449 6.16 4.35 -15.97
C ARG A 449 5.74 5.71 -16.54
N ALA A 450 6.55 6.35 -17.38
CA ALA A 450 6.18 7.59 -18.05
C ALA A 450 5.06 7.42 -19.10
N VAL A 451 4.86 6.18 -19.59
CA VAL A 451 3.77 5.85 -20.51
C VAL A 451 2.42 5.79 -19.78
N HIS A 452 2.44 5.53 -18.47
CA HIS A 452 1.25 5.40 -17.64
C HIS A 452 1.22 6.53 -16.62
N ARG A 453 0.29 7.47 -16.77
CA ARG A 453 0.10 8.55 -15.82
C ARG A 453 -0.54 8.02 -14.53
N GLY A 454 0.05 8.40 -13.39
CA GLY A 454 -0.39 7.95 -12.07
C GLY A 454 0.00 6.50 -11.75
N SER A 455 -0.68 5.94 -10.78
CA SER A 455 -0.47 4.55 -10.34
C SER A 455 -0.97 3.53 -11.36
N PHE A 456 -0.40 2.32 -11.35
CA PHE A 456 -0.80 1.22 -12.23
C PHE A 456 -0.42 -0.13 -11.64
N VAL A 457 -0.91 -1.22 -12.25
CA VAL A 457 -0.58 -2.59 -11.85
C VAL A 457 -0.03 -3.35 -13.03
N ILE A 458 1.17 -3.92 -12.89
CA ILE A 458 1.74 -4.85 -13.85
C ILE A 458 1.28 -6.25 -13.48
N ARG A 459 0.74 -7.01 -14.44
CA ARG A 459 0.26 -8.37 -14.25
C ARG A 459 0.91 -9.33 -15.22
N MET A 460 1.24 -10.52 -14.77
CA MET A 460 1.72 -11.62 -15.61
C MET A 460 0.80 -12.81 -15.51
N PHE A 461 0.43 -13.32 -16.66
CA PHE A 461 -0.42 -14.51 -16.79
C PHE A 461 0.34 -15.63 -17.49
N ALA A 462 0.03 -16.86 -17.10
CA ALA A 462 0.42 -18.07 -17.81
C ALA A 462 -0.82 -18.70 -18.44
N LYS A 463 -0.69 -19.15 -19.70
CA LYS A 463 -1.65 -19.96 -20.41
C LYS A 463 -1.12 -21.39 -20.47
N PRO A 464 -1.74 -22.35 -19.75
CA PRO A 464 -1.39 -23.75 -19.83
C PRO A 464 -1.60 -24.30 -21.23
N PRO A 465 -0.79 -25.28 -21.70
CA PRO A 465 -0.94 -25.90 -22.99
C PRO A 465 -2.32 -26.54 -23.15
N GLY A 466 -2.94 -26.38 -24.31
CA GLY A 466 -4.24 -26.97 -24.63
C GLY A 466 -5.45 -26.45 -23.85
N LYS A 467 -5.25 -25.48 -22.94
CA LYS A 467 -6.33 -24.91 -22.12
C LYS A 467 -6.72 -23.50 -22.57
N ARG A 468 -8.04 -23.21 -22.45
CA ARG A 468 -8.61 -21.86 -22.65
C ARG A 468 -8.73 -21.12 -21.31
N GLU A 469 -7.60 -20.94 -20.62
CA GLU A 469 -7.56 -20.22 -19.35
C GLU A 469 -6.26 -19.43 -19.23
N LEU A 470 -6.33 -18.28 -18.57
CA LEU A 470 -5.18 -17.49 -18.14
C LEU A 470 -5.11 -17.52 -16.62
N ILE A 471 -3.95 -17.84 -16.09
CA ILE A 471 -3.69 -17.92 -14.67
C ILE A 471 -2.73 -16.79 -14.30
N GLU A 472 -3.12 -15.89 -13.42
CA GLU A 472 -2.23 -14.87 -12.92
C GLU A 472 -1.14 -15.50 -12.06
N ILE A 473 0.12 -15.28 -12.45
CA ILE A 473 1.30 -15.85 -11.79
C ILE A 473 2.19 -14.78 -11.16
N GLY A 474 1.94 -13.50 -11.45
CA GLY A 474 2.68 -12.39 -10.90
C GLY A 474 1.92 -11.08 -11.00
N ARG A 475 2.14 -10.21 -10.01
CA ARG A 475 1.55 -8.86 -9.94
C ARG A 475 2.52 -7.91 -9.27
N GLU A 476 2.63 -6.69 -9.78
CA GLU A 476 3.38 -5.61 -9.13
C GLU A 476 2.53 -4.34 -9.08
N PRO A 477 2.06 -3.93 -7.92
CA PRO A 477 1.38 -2.65 -7.72
C PRO A 477 2.42 -1.52 -7.73
N VAL A 478 2.19 -0.51 -8.55
CA VAL A 478 3.07 0.65 -8.68
C VAL A 478 2.31 1.87 -8.20
N LEU A 479 2.61 2.32 -7.00
CA LEU A 479 2.16 3.63 -6.51
C LEU A 479 3.06 4.69 -7.15
N SER A 480 2.49 5.55 -7.96
CA SER A 480 3.24 6.52 -8.77
C SER A 480 2.57 7.88 -8.75
N ARG A 481 3.37 8.91 -9.02
CA ARG A 481 2.88 10.26 -9.28
C ARG A 481 2.26 10.35 -10.67
N TRP A 482 1.39 11.32 -10.85
CA TRP A 482 0.72 11.52 -12.14
C TRP A 482 1.70 11.96 -13.25
N ASP A 483 2.57 12.93 -12.95
CA ASP A 483 3.52 13.49 -13.90
C ASP A 483 4.96 13.15 -13.51
N VAL A 484 5.42 11.97 -13.92
CA VAL A 484 6.78 11.50 -13.67
C VAL A 484 7.80 12.09 -14.68
N GLU A 485 7.36 12.59 -15.82
CA GLU A 485 8.24 13.14 -16.85
C GLU A 485 8.78 14.53 -16.50
N GLU A 486 8.05 15.28 -15.67
CA GLU A 486 8.45 16.61 -15.22
C GLU A 486 9.39 16.58 -14.02
N CYS A 487 9.59 15.42 -13.43
CA CYS A 487 10.56 15.20 -12.40
C CYS A 487 11.87 14.69 -13.01
N ASP A 488 12.91 15.50 -13.04
CA ASP A 488 14.22 15.16 -13.65
C ASP A 488 14.82 13.84 -13.15
N ASN A 489 14.50 13.46 -11.89
CA ASN A 489 14.93 12.19 -11.31
C ASN A 489 14.09 11.00 -11.74
N CYS A 490 12.82 11.23 -12.03
CA CYS A 490 11.96 10.17 -12.52
C CYS A 490 12.36 9.74 -13.93
N ARG A 491 12.94 10.67 -14.73
CA ARG A 491 13.41 10.41 -16.10
C ARG A 491 14.55 9.41 -16.17
N ASP A 492 15.43 9.38 -15.17
CA ASP A 492 16.60 8.49 -15.16
C ASP A 492 16.25 7.03 -14.81
N LYS A 493 15.08 6.75 -14.21
CA LYS A 493 14.65 5.40 -13.76
C LYS A 493 13.17 5.16 -13.99
N LEU A 494 12.74 5.34 -15.23
CA LEU A 494 11.33 5.14 -15.61
C LEU A 494 10.92 3.66 -15.66
N ASP A 495 11.88 2.75 -15.77
CA ASP A 495 11.58 1.33 -15.91
C ASP A 495 11.22 0.69 -14.58
N VAL A 496 10.02 0.16 -14.52
CA VAL A 496 9.52 -0.68 -13.42
C VAL A 496 9.48 -2.12 -13.88
N HIS A 497 9.85 -3.04 -13.01
CA HIS A 497 9.96 -4.45 -13.34
C HIS A 497 9.03 -5.30 -12.47
N LEU A 498 8.35 -6.26 -13.09
CA LEU A 498 7.79 -7.42 -12.43
C LEU A 498 8.70 -8.62 -12.70
N LEU A 499 9.18 -9.26 -11.65
CA LEU A 499 9.95 -10.50 -11.70
C LEU A 499 9.11 -11.65 -11.13
N VAL A 500 8.97 -12.74 -11.88
CA VAL A 500 8.20 -13.92 -11.47
C VAL A 500 9.10 -15.15 -11.53
N PRO A 501 9.58 -15.63 -10.38
CA PRO A 501 10.29 -16.90 -10.31
C PRO A 501 9.30 -18.05 -10.47
N LEU A 502 9.63 -19.00 -11.34
CA LEU A 502 8.84 -20.20 -11.61
C LEU A 502 9.57 -21.41 -11.01
N THR A 503 8.94 -22.01 -10.00
CA THR A 503 9.44 -23.27 -9.40
C THR A 503 9.04 -24.48 -10.23
N GLY A 504 9.71 -25.60 -9.97
CA GLY A 504 9.31 -26.89 -10.56
C GLY A 504 7.83 -27.20 -10.32
N GLY A 505 7.35 -27.00 -9.08
CA GLY A 505 5.94 -27.22 -8.72
C GLY A 505 4.96 -26.29 -9.45
N MET A 506 5.33 -25.03 -9.68
CA MET A 506 4.51 -24.13 -10.50
C MET A 506 4.46 -24.56 -11.96
N LEU A 507 5.59 -24.96 -12.53
CA LEU A 507 5.64 -25.46 -13.91
C LEU A 507 4.81 -26.73 -14.09
N ASP A 508 4.89 -27.68 -13.15
CA ASP A 508 4.06 -28.90 -13.14
C ASP A 508 2.57 -28.55 -13.06
N TYR A 509 2.18 -27.61 -12.19
CA TYR A 509 0.81 -27.14 -12.09
C TYR A 509 0.30 -26.54 -13.40
N LEU A 510 1.15 -25.76 -14.09
CA LEU A 510 0.84 -25.15 -15.38
C LEU A 510 0.88 -26.16 -16.54
N GLY A 511 1.21 -27.43 -16.26
CA GLY A 511 1.22 -28.50 -17.25
C GLY A 511 2.38 -28.46 -18.23
N GLY A 512 3.52 -27.83 -17.79
CA GLY A 512 4.63 -27.55 -18.69
C GLY A 512 5.86 -28.42 -18.53
N ASP A 513 6.76 -28.23 -19.39
CA ASP A 513 8.19 -28.49 -19.63
C ASP A 513 8.67 -29.92 -19.80
N ASP A 514 8.22 -30.91 -19.03
CA ASP A 514 8.73 -32.31 -19.22
C ASP A 514 8.06 -33.07 -20.35
N ARG A 515 6.96 -32.54 -20.92
CA ARG A 515 6.20 -33.15 -22.01
C ARG A 515 6.38 -32.46 -23.37
N GLY A 516 7.26 -31.47 -23.48
CA GLY A 516 7.51 -30.75 -24.74
C GLY A 516 6.42 -29.73 -25.13
N GLU A 517 5.39 -29.53 -24.31
CA GLU A 517 4.35 -28.53 -24.55
C GLU A 517 4.73 -27.19 -23.95
N LYS A 518 4.55 -26.12 -24.72
CA LYS A 518 5.04 -24.78 -24.34
C LYS A 518 3.98 -23.98 -23.61
N ILE A 519 4.25 -23.56 -22.34
CA ILE A 519 3.44 -22.57 -21.64
C ILE A 519 3.62 -21.20 -22.32
N THR A 520 2.52 -20.53 -22.62
CA THR A 520 2.55 -19.15 -23.12
C THR A 520 2.44 -18.17 -21.94
N TYR A 521 3.30 -17.15 -21.91
CA TYR A 521 3.29 -16.11 -20.88
C TYR A 521 2.86 -14.80 -21.48
N LEU A 522 1.98 -14.08 -20.78
CA LEU A 522 1.39 -12.81 -21.21
C LEU A 522 1.58 -11.77 -20.13
N GLY A 523 1.95 -10.55 -20.54
CA GLY A 523 2.00 -9.36 -19.68
C GLY A 523 0.83 -8.44 -19.95
N ALA A 524 0.31 -7.82 -18.90
CA ALA A 524 -0.70 -6.79 -18.99
C ALA A 524 -0.42 -5.66 -18.00
N VAL A 525 -0.79 -4.43 -18.36
CA VAL A 525 -0.75 -3.27 -17.48
C VAL A 525 -2.17 -2.78 -17.27
N GLN A 526 -2.60 -2.73 -16.03
CA GLN A 526 -3.85 -2.11 -15.63
C GLN A 526 -3.55 -0.69 -15.16
N ALA A 527 -3.97 0.30 -15.92
CA ALA A 527 -3.76 1.72 -15.62
C ALA A 527 -5.10 2.46 -15.52
N TYR A 528 -5.09 3.68 -15.01
CA TYR A 528 -6.28 4.51 -15.00
C TYR A 528 -6.79 4.80 -16.41
N GLY A 529 -8.11 4.89 -16.54
CA GLY A 529 -8.77 5.23 -17.78
C GLY A 529 -8.81 4.12 -18.83
N GLN A 530 -8.44 2.92 -18.46
CA GLN A 530 -8.70 1.74 -19.29
C GLN A 530 -10.15 1.30 -19.05
N MET A 531 -11.02 1.62 -20.02
CA MET A 531 -12.37 1.09 -20.00
C MET A 531 -12.28 -0.44 -20.12
N ASP A 532 -12.89 -1.10 -19.16
CA ASP A 532 -13.12 -2.56 -19.13
C ASP A 532 -11.87 -3.47 -19.28
N PHE A 533 -10.88 -3.27 -18.41
CA PHE A 533 -9.73 -4.17 -18.32
C PHE A 533 -10.14 -5.64 -18.14
N THR A 534 -11.28 -5.92 -17.48
CA THR A 534 -11.83 -7.26 -17.30
C THR A 534 -12.31 -7.86 -18.62
N ALA A 535 -13.05 -7.12 -19.44
CA ALA A 535 -13.50 -7.57 -20.75
C ALA A 535 -12.30 -7.83 -21.67
N ASN A 536 -11.30 -6.93 -21.67
CA ASN A 536 -10.07 -7.13 -22.43
C ASN A 536 -9.35 -8.43 -22.07
N LEU A 537 -9.30 -8.81 -20.77
CA LEU A 537 -8.72 -10.08 -20.36
C LEU A 537 -9.59 -11.28 -20.79
N GLN A 538 -10.91 -11.15 -20.78
CA GLN A 538 -11.83 -12.19 -21.26
C GLN A 538 -11.71 -12.37 -22.77
N ASP A 539 -11.62 -11.29 -23.53
CA ASP A 539 -11.38 -11.35 -24.97
C ASP A 539 -10.06 -12.07 -25.29
N MET A 540 -8.99 -11.81 -24.50
CA MET A 540 -7.72 -12.54 -24.63
C MET A 540 -7.87 -14.07 -24.43
N VAL A 541 -8.86 -14.52 -23.64
CA VAL A 541 -9.16 -15.96 -23.47
C VAL A 541 -9.98 -16.49 -24.65
N HIS A 542 -10.90 -15.70 -25.17
CA HIS A 542 -11.73 -16.09 -26.33
C HIS A 542 -10.90 -16.12 -27.61
N ASP A 543 -10.03 -15.14 -27.83
CA ASP A 543 -9.16 -15.04 -29.00
C ASP A 543 -7.94 -15.97 -28.94
N ALA A 544 -7.71 -16.59 -27.81
CA ALA A 544 -6.61 -17.55 -27.63
C ALA A 544 -6.71 -18.83 -28.48
N ALA A 545 -7.69 -18.94 -29.38
CA ALA A 545 -7.70 -19.86 -30.47
C ALA A 545 -6.80 -19.43 -31.65
N ALA A 546 -6.39 -18.17 -31.73
CA ALA A 546 -5.43 -17.67 -32.70
C ALA A 546 -4.00 -17.90 -32.19
N GLU A 547 -3.14 -18.49 -32.99
CA GLU A 547 -1.75 -18.84 -32.64
C GLU A 547 -0.84 -17.62 -32.39
N ASN A 548 -1.31 -16.40 -32.62
CA ASN A 548 -0.57 -15.14 -32.46
C ASN A 548 -1.34 -14.12 -31.61
N LEU A 549 -1.33 -14.32 -30.29
CA LEU A 549 -1.81 -13.31 -29.31
C LEU A 549 -1.04 -11.97 -29.33
N GLN A 550 0.04 -11.88 -30.10
CA GLN A 550 0.90 -10.69 -30.18
C GLN A 550 0.28 -9.53 -30.96
N ASP A 551 -0.73 -9.78 -31.77
CA ASP A 551 -1.28 -8.77 -32.70
C ASP A 551 -2.67 -8.25 -32.32
N VAL A 552 -3.30 -8.75 -31.26
CA VAL A 552 -4.74 -8.57 -31.05
C VAL A 552 -5.12 -7.49 -30.03
N HIS A 553 -4.25 -7.07 -29.10
CA HIS A 553 -4.61 -6.04 -28.11
C HIS A 553 -3.50 -5.00 -27.84
N PRO A 554 -3.82 -3.68 -27.92
CA PRO A 554 -2.86 -2.61 -27.61
C PRO A 554 -2.39 -2.58 -26.14
N SER A 555 -3.13 -3.21 -25.23
CA SER A 555 -2.80 -3.31 -23.81
C SER A 555 -1.92 -4.51 -23.45
N ALA A 556 -1.70 -5.45 -24.37
CA ALA A 556 -0.77 -6.56 -24.16
C ALA A 556 0.67 -6.04 -24.28
N VAL A 557 1.37 -5.94 -23.16
CA VAL A 557 2.80 -5.60 -23.16
C VAL A 557 3.56 -6.74 -23.82
N LYS A 558 4.16 -6.45 -24.98
CA LYS A 558 4.87 -7.41 -25.87
C LYS A 558 6.07 -8.12 -25.24
N LEU A 559 6.41 -7.93 -23.94
CA LEU A 559 7.76 -8.23 -23.47
C LEU A 559 7.79 -9.02 -22.14
N VAL A 560 7.24 -10.24 -22.14
CA VAL A 560 7.69 -11.22 -21.15
C VAL A 560 9.04 -11.78 -21.63
N GLN A 561 10.11 -11.46 -20.90
CA GLN A 561 11.47 -11.90 -21.17
C GLN A 561 11.87 -13.03 -20.23
N ASP A 562 12.74 -13.92 -20.72
CA ASP A 562 13.46 -14.86 -19.86
C ASP A 562 14.67 -14.15 -19.23
N VAL A 563 14.86 -14.33 -17.93
CA VAL A 563 16.05 -13.86 -17.23
C VAL A 563 16.94 -15.08 -16.96
N ALA A 564 18.20 -15.00 -17.40
CA ALA A 564 19.16 -16.06 -17.12
C ALA A 564 19.39 -16.18 -15.62
N LEU A 565 19.26 -17.40 -15.09
CA LEU A 565 19.68 -17.70 -13.72
C LEU A 565 21.22 -17.66 -13.63
N PRO A 566 21.80 -17.14 -12.55
CA PRO A 566 23.24 -17.21 -12.36
C PRO A 566 23.70 -18.65 -12.43
N LEU A 567 24.74 -18.88 -13.21
CA LEU A 567 25.41 -20.19 -13.23
C LEU A 567 26.00 -20.44 -11.82
N ARG A 568 25.54 -21.45 -11.13
CA ARG A 568 26.10 -21.89 -9.85
C ARG A 568 27.30 -22.79 -10.07
#